data_a48719edc1dcccbea0639bcb7189ab84
#
_entry.id   a48719edc1dcccbea0639bcb7189ab84
#
_cell.length_a   1.000
_cell.length_b   1.000
_cell.length_c   1.000
_cell.angle_alpha   90.00
_cell.angle_beta   90.00
_cell.angle_gamma   90.00
#
_symmetry.space_group_name_H-M   'P 1'
#
loop_
_entity.id
_entity.type
_entity.pdbx_description
1 polymer ?
#
loop_
_entity_poly.entity_id
_entity_poly.type
_entity_poly.pdbx_seq_one_letter_code
_entity_poly.pdbx_strand_id
1 'polypeptide(L)'
;MKKLGIVLFSTAILLTGCAANNSTNKTDSSSQASSSQTAVNQKELDKATSDYKSFVQGQIDQLLTDTEKFRDTLKEGKLDEAKKQYPLIRMAYERSEPIAESFGESDVKIDFRLVDYVDENKTEEGWSGFHRIEKIMWEQNTTKGTESYADQLVNDIKELKAKIATFEVTPDMMLTGAVDLLN
;
A
#
# COMPACT_ATOMS: atom_id res chain seq x y z
N MET A 1 13.51 -33.08 -37.90
CA MET A 1 12.53 -33.67 -38.84
C MET A 1 11.45 -34.34 -38.03
N LYS A 2 10.29 -33.75 -37.93
CA LYS A 2 8.93 -34.35 -37.95
C LYS A 2 7.93 -33.20 -37.73
N LYS A 3 7.22 -32.95 -38.79
CA LYS A 3 6.09 -32.00 -38.92
C LYS A 3 4.79 -32.71 -38.49
N LEU A 4 3.77 -31.94 -38.36
CA LEU A 4 2.32 -32.25 -38.39
C LEU A 4 1.64 -31.96 -37.02
N GLY A 5 0.46 -31.34 -36.93
CA GLY A 5 -0.47 -30.84 -37.94
C GLY A 5 -1.54 -30.01 -37.24
N ILE A 6 -2.02 -29.10 -37.98
CA ILE A 6 -3.12 -28.16 -37.65
C ILE A 6 -4.44 -28.93 -37.71
N VAL A 7 -5.31 -28.75 -36.68
CA VAL A 7 -6.75 -29.05 -36.80
C VAL A 7 -7.54 -27.80 -36.40
N LEU A 8 -8.11 -27.17 -37.43
CA LEU A 8 -9.14 -26.15 -37.33
C LEU A 8 -10.50 -26.83 -37.14
N PHE A 9 -11.21 -26.50 -36.07
CA PHE A 9 -12.64 -26.76 -35.97
C PHE A 9 -13.39 -25.45 -35.98
N SER A 10 -13.98 -25.17 -37.15
CA SER A 10 -14.99 -24.11 -37.34
C SER A 10 -16.35 -24.71 -37.00
N THR A 11 -17.02 -24.16 -36.00
CA THR A 11 -18.45 -24.41 -35.77
C THR A 11 -19.24 -23.14 -35.98
N ALA A 12 -19.93 -23.11 -37.10
CA ALA A 12 -20.90 -22.07 -37.44
C ALA A 12 -22.24 -22.39 -36.74
N ILE A 13 -22.75 -21.46 -35.97
CA ILE A 13 -24.08 -21.49 -35.42
C ILE A 13 -24.94 -20.50 -36.13
N LEU A 14 -25.90 -21.01 -36.87
CA LEU A 14 -26.94 -20.26 -37.58
C LEU A 14 -28.01 -19.81 -36.60
N LEU A 15 -28.24 -18.52 -36.48
CA LEU A 15 -29.37 -17.93 -35.79
C LEU A 15 -30.48 -17.68 -36.82
N THR A 16 -31.54 -18.44 -36.70
CA THR A 16 -32.82 -18.20 -37.42
C THR A 16 -33.58 -17.08 -36.70
N GLY A 17 -33.89 -16.02 -37.42
CA GLY A 17 -34.76 -14.96 -36.95
C GLY A 17 -36.22 -15.33 -36.99
N CYS A 18 -36.98 -14.84 -36.02
CA CYS A 18 -38.43 -14.67 -36.18
C CYS A 18 -38.77 -13.19 -35.97
N ALA A 19 -39.22 -12.55 -37.00
CA ALA A 19 -39.85 -11.24 -36.94
C ALA A 19 -41.32 -11.41 -36.48
N ALA A 20 -41.70 -10.62 -35.51
CA ALA A 20 -43.13 -10.29 -35.28
C ALA A 20 -43.21 -8.83 -34.82
N ASN A 21 -43.81 -8.06 -35.67
CA ASN A 21 -44.19 -6.66 -35.47
C ASN A 21 -45.24 -6.57 -34.37
N ASN A 22 -45.02 -5.67 -33.37
CA ASN A 22 -46.13 -4.84 -32.93
C ASN A 22 -45.63 -3.59 -32.19
N SER A 23 -46.04 -2.44 -32.73
CA SER A 23 -45.88 -1.12 -32.15
C SER A 23 -46.64 -1.00 -30.86
N THR A 24 -45.98 -0.47 -29.83
CA THR A 24 -46.53 0.60 -28.95
C THR A 24 -45.49 1.15 -28.00
N ASN A 25 -45.42 2.45 -27.97
CA ASN A 25 -44.66 3.31 -27.07
C ASN A 25 -44.42 2.73 -25.67
N LYS A 26 -43.15 2.72 -25.26
CA LYS A 26 -42.77 3.09 -23.90
C LYS A 26 -41.40 3.74 -23.90
N THR A 27 -41.46 5.00 -23.71
CA THR A 27 -40.43 6.00 -23.47
C THR A 27 -39.63 5.67 -22.21
N ASP A 28 -38.32 5.90 -22.31
CA ASP A 28 -37.40 6.30 -21.26
C ASP A 28 -37.66 5.84 -19.82
N SER A 29 -36.96 4.78 -19.40
CA SER A 29 -36.73 4.53 -17.98
C SER A 29 -35.39 3.85 -17.65
N SER A 30 -34.47 3.67 -18.63
CA SER A 30 -33.22 2.94 -18.36
C SER A 30 -31.98 3.84 -18.14
N SER A 31 -32.04 5.09 -18.53
CA SER A 31 -30.89 6.03 -18.38
C SER A 31 -30.84 6.73 -17.02
N GLN A 32 -31.98 6.88 -16.33
CA GLN A 32 -32.02 7.56 -15.03
C GLN A 32 -31.58 6.67 -13.84
N ALA A 33 -31.86 5.36 -13.90
CA ALA A 33 -31.42 4.43 -12.87
C ALA A 33 -29.88 4.23 -12.89
N SER A 34 -29.27 4.19 -14.07
CA SER A 34 -27.82 4.04 -14.23
C SER A 34 -27.05 5.28 -13.75
N SER A 35 -27.53 6.48 -14.05
CA SER A 35 -26.89 7.72 -13.60
C SER A 35 -27.01 7.96 -12.09
N SER A 36 -28.13 7.55 -11.50
CA SER A 36 -28.33 7.69 -10.06
C SER A 36 -27.46 6.69 -9.26
N GLN A 37 -27.31 5.47 -9.75
CA GLN A 37 -26.47 4.45 -9.10
C GLN A 37 -24.99 4.80 -9.21
N THR A 38 -24.54 5.32 -10.34
CA THR A 38 -23.16 5.81 -10.51
C THR A 38 -22.87 7.00 -9.59
N ALA A 39 -23.81 7.94 -9.44
CA ALA A 39 -23.63 9.11 -8.58
C ALA A 39 -23.60 8.74 -7.08
N VAL A 40 -24.40 7.75 -6.65
CA VAL A 40 -24.37 7.24 -5.27
C VAL A 40 -23.05 6.55 -5.00
N ASN A 41 -22.57 5.70 -5.90
CA ASN A 41 -21.29 5.03 -5.77
C ASN A 41 -20.12 6.01 -5.70
N GLN A 42 -20.10 7.06 -6.50
CA GLN A 42 -19.04 8.07 -6.46
C GLN A 42 -18.98 8.79 -5.11
N LYS A 43 -20.10 9.22 -4.59
CA LYS A 43 -20.17 9.87 -3.27
C LYS A 43 -19.72 8.95 -2.13
N GLU A 44 -20.06 7.68 -2.21
CA GLU A 44 -19.61 6.67 -1.24
C GLU A 44 -18.11 6.42 -1.36
N LEU A 45 -17.58 6.37 -2.57
CA LEU A 45 -16.14 6.25 -2.81
C LEU A 45 -15.36 7.48 -2.30
N ASP A 46 -15.83 8.68 -2.59
CA ASP A 46 -15.22 9.93 -2.10
C ASP A 46 -15.21 9.96 -0.56
N LYS A 47 -16.29 9.48 0.07
CA LYS A 47 -16.35 9.36 1.52
C LYS A 47 -15.34 8.31 2.03
N ALA A 48 -15.27 7.17 1.41
CA ALA A 48 -14.36 6.10 1.81
C ALA A 48 -12.89 6.54 1.71
N THR A 49 -12.51 7.24 0.64
CA THR A 49 -11.14 7.79 0.50
C THR A 49 -10.83 8.85 1.54
N SER A 50 -11.79 9.73 1.85
CA SER A 50 -11.62 10.74 2.91
C SER A 50 -11.48 10.10 4.30
N ASP A 51 -12.32 9.11 4.60
CA ASP A 51 -12.26 8.39 5.87
C ASP A 51 -10.93 7.63 6.00
N TYR A 52 -10.49 6.97 4.92
CA TYR A 52 -9.23 6.25 4.91
C TYR A 52 -8.02 7.18 5.03
N LYS A 53 -8.01 8.33 4.34
CA LYS A 53 -6.97 9.35 4.53
C LYS A 53 -6.87 9.79 5.99
N SER A 54 -8.01 10.05 6.62
CA SER A 54 -8.06 10.44 8.03
C SER A 54 -7.54 9.34 8.96
N PHE A 55 -7.86 8.08 8.67
CA PHE A 55 -7.35 6.93 9.37
C PHE A 55 -5.82 6.83 9.24
N VAL A 56 -5.28 6.91 8.01
CA VAL A 56 -3.84 6.87 7.76
C VAL A 56 -3.11 8.00 8.46
N GLN A 57 -3.63 9.23 8.43
CA GLN A 57 -3.04 10.34 9.19
C GLN A 57 -2.93 10.01 10.69
N GLY A 58 -3.96 9.41 11.28
CA GLY A 58 -3.92 8.96 12.67
C GLY A 58 -2.90 7.84 12.91
N GLN A 59 -2.75 6.89 11.98
CA GLN A 59 -1.73 5.84 12.08
C GLN A 59 -0.30 6.41 11.99
N ILE A 60 -0.06 7.37 11.10
CA ILE A 60 1.27 8.03 10.98
C ILE A 60 1.59 8.89 12.21
N ASP A 61 0.60 9.54 12.81
CA ASP A 61 0.79 10.27 14.07
C ASP A 61 1.19 9.33 15.22
N GLN A 62 0.53 8.18 15.30
CA GLN A 62 0.86 7.14 16.27
C GLN A 62 2.25 6.55 15.99
N LEU A 63 2.53 6.23 14.71
CA LEU A 63 3.82 5.73 14.25
C LEU A 63 4.96 6.66 14.67
N LEU A 64 4.84 7.96 14.41
CA LEU A 64 5.85 8.94 14.78
C LEU A 64 6.09 8.96 16.29
N THR A 65 5.01 9.03 17.07
CA THR A 65 5.07 9.07 18.53
C THR A 65 5.76 7.84 19.10
N ASP A 66 5.41 6.65 18.59
CA ASP A 66 5.97 5.40 19.10
C ASP A 66 7.39 5.16 18.61
N THR A 67 7.73 5.61 17.39
CA THR A 67 9.11 5.55 16.87
C THR A 67 10.03 6.49 17.63
N GLU A 68 9.57 7.66 18.08
CA GLU A 68 10.36 8.54 18.94
C GLU A 68 10.67 7.86 20.30
N LYS A 69 9.71 7.20 20.91
CA LYS A 69 9.94 6.41 22.14
C LYS A 69 10.87 5.22 21.90
N PHE A 70 10.68 4.54 20.77
CA PHE A 70 11.53 3.41 20.36
C PHE A 70 12.98 3.84 20.19
N ARG A 71 13.23 4.95 19.49
CA ARG A 71 14.56 5.56 19.38
C ARG A 71 15.19 5.80 20.74
N ASP A 72 14.44 6.36 21.68
CA ASP A 72 14.95 6.66 23.02
C ASP A 72 15.28 5.35 23.78
N THR A 73 14.42 4.33 23.66
CA THR A 73 14.64 2.99 24.21
C THR A 73 15.92 2.35 23.64
N LEU A 74 16.16 2.50 22.32
CA LEU A 74 17.38 2.01 21.67
C LEU A 74 18.64 2.74 22.19
N LYS A 75 18.58 4.06 22.34
CA LYS A 75 19.68 4.88 22.87
C LYS A 75 20.00 4.57 24.34
N GLU A 76 19.00 4.17 25.10
CA GLU A 76 19.19 3.72 26.49
C GLU A 76 19.75 2.29 26.61
N GLY A 77 19.90 1.57 25.51
CA GLY A 77 20.43 0.20 25.50
C GLY A 77 19.44 -0.87 25.95
N LYS A 78 18.15 -0.57 25.99
CA LYS A 78 17.09 -1.44 26.50
C LYS A 78 16.59 -2.42 25.41
N LEU A 79 17.43 -3.38 25.03
CA LEU A 79 17.16 -4.28 23.90
C LEU A 79 15.84 -5.05 24.01
N ASP A 80 15.57 -5.66 25.16
CA ASP A 80 14.36 -6.48 25.35
C ASP A 80 13.07 -5.63 25.27
N GLU A 81 13.14 -4.39 25.71
CA GLU A 81 12.04 -3.44 25.61
C GLU A 81 11.85 -2.99 24.16
N ALA A 82 12.93 -2.66 23.47
CA ALA A 82 12.91 -2.31 22.06
C ALA A 82 12.32 -3.44 21.18
N LYS A 83 12.73 -4.69 21.43
CA LYS A 83 12.15 -5.87 20.76
C LYS A 83 10.65 -6.03 20.98
N LYS A 84 10.14 -5.66 22.17
CA LYS A 84 8.68 -5.69 22.45
C LYS A 84 7.93 -4.55 21.78
N GLN A 85 8.53 -3.38 21.63
CA GLN A 85 7.93 -2.23 20.98
C GLN A 85 7.85 -2.40 19.45
N TYR A 86 8.87 -3.01 18.86
CA TYR A 86 9.05 -3.11 17.40
C TYR A 86 7.81 -3.61 16.64
N PRO A 87 7.21 -4.77 16.95
CA PRO A 87 6.05 -5.26 16.20
C PRO A 87 4.82 -4.37 16.35
N LEU A 88 4.68 -3.66 17.45
CA LEU A 88 3.54 -2.76 17.69
C LEU A 88 3.67 -1.49 16.87
N ILE A 89 4.89 -0.97 16.73
CA ILE A 89 5.18 0.21 15.91
C ILE A 89 5.00 -0.12 14.44
N ARG A 90 5.54 -1.25 14.00
CA ARG A 90 5.38 -1.74 12.63
C ARG A 90 3.92 -1.82 12.21
N MET A 91 3.04 -2.28 13.08
CA MET A 91 1.62 -2.40 12.80
C MET A 91 0.96 -1.07 12.38
N ALA A 92 1.44 0.06 12.87
CA ALA A 92 0.93 1.38 12.44
C ALA A 92 1.40 1.74 11.03
N TYR A 93 2.63 1.36 10.65
CA TYR A 93 3.15 1.53 9.30
C TYR A 93 2.39 0.63 8.30
N GLU A 94 2.33 -0.67 8.55
CA GLU A 94 1.63 -1.66 7.73
C GLU A 94 0.18 -1.26 7.38
N ARG A 95 -0.54 -0.66 8.33
CA ARG A 95 -1.90 -0.15 8.11
C ARG A 95 -1.95 1.08 7.19
N SER A 96 -0.83 1.77 7.04
CA SER A 96 -0.69 2.96 6.21
C SER A 96 -0.07 2.66 4.85
N GLU A 97 0.49 1.47 4.70
CA GLU A 97 1.30 1.05 3.57
C GLU A 97 0.59 1.20 2.22
N PRO A 98 -0.72 0.88 2.05
CA PRO A 98 -1.41 1.11 0.78
C PRO A 98 -1.35 2.54 0.25
N ILE A 99 -1.11 3.53 1.14
CA ILE A 99 -0.83 4.92 0.74
C ILE A 99 0.66 5.22 0.80
N ALA A 100 1.39 4.69 1.79
CA ALA A 100 2.81 4.98 1.99
C ALA A 100 3.66 4.55 0.80
N GLU A 101 3.37 3.41 0.18
CA GLU A 101 4.02 2.92 -1.05
C GLU A 101 3.92 3.91 -2.23
N SER A 102 2.84 4.70 -2.30
CA SER A 102 2.72 5.75 -3.32
C SER A 102 3.81 6.82 -3.22
N PHE A 103 4.55 6.85 -2.13
CA PHE A 103 5.70 7.72 -1.89
C PHE A 103 7.02 6.92 -1.94
N GLY A 104 7.25 6.13 -2.95
CA GLY A 104 8.32 5.15 -3.13
C GLY A 104 9.66 5.47 -2.45
N GLU A 105 10.19 6.71 -2.59
CA GLU A 105 11.42 7.11 -1.89
C GLU A 105 11.28 7.09 -0.35
N SER A 106 10.10 7.40 0.18
CA SER A 106 9.86 7.36 1.63
C SER A 106 9.75 5.93 2.11
N ASP A 107 9.10 5.07 1.34
CA ASP A 107 8.97 3.64 1.63
C ASP A 107 10.34 2.96 1.66
N VAL A 108 11.18 3.19 0.64
CA VAL A 108 12.56 2.68 0.58
C VAL A 108 13.38 3.08 1.81
N LYS A 109 13.21 4.29 2.34
CA LYS A 109 13.94 4.76 3.52
C LYS A 109 13.41 4.17 4.83
N ILE A 110 12.10 3.87 4.89
CA ILE A 110 11.42 3.47 6.13
C ILE A 110 11.37 1.96 6.28
N ASP A 111 11.04 1.23 5.20
CA ASP A 111 10.64 -0.17 5.31
C ASP A 111 11.29 -1.16 4.33
N PHE A 112 12.16 -0.73 3.47
CA PHE A 112 12.72 -1.60 2.44
C PHE A 112 13.54 -2.74 3.04
N ARG A 113 13.26 -3.96 2.60
CA ARG A 113 14.00 -5.15 3.05
C ARG A 113 15.39 -5.18 2.41
N LEU A 114 16.37 -5.76 3.13
CA LEU A 114 17.74 -5.84 2.63
C LEU A 114 17.84 -6.54 1.27
N VAL A 115 17.08 -7.62 1.08
CA VAL A 115 17.14 -8.40 -0.17
C VAL A 115 16.71 -7.55 -1.36
N ASP A 116 15.64 -6.80 -1.22
CA ASP A 116 15.08 -5.95 -2.27
C ASP A 116 16.01 -4.76 -2.52
N TYR A 117 16.50 -4.13 -1.43
CA TYR A 117 17.45 -3.03 -1.52
C TYR A 117 18.73 -3.42 -2.27
N VAL A 118 19.30 -4.58 -1.95
CA VAL A 118 20.53 -5.08 -2.60
C VAL A 118 20.25 -5.51 -4.05
N ASP A 119 19.07 -6.04 -4.33
CA ASP A 119 18.72 -6.39 -5.71
C ASP A 119 18.64 -5.16 -6.61
N GLU A 120 18.11 -4.06 -6.11
CA GLU A 120 18.01 -2.80 -6.87
C GLU A 120 19.36 -2.05 -6.93
N ASN A 121 20.03 -1.90 -5.79
CA ASN A 121 21.20 -1.00 -5.65
C ASN A 121 22.54 -1.71 -5.82
N LYS A 122 22.57 -3.05 -5.83
CA LYS A 122 23.76 -3.92 -5.90
C LYS A 122 24.75 -3.72 -4.72
N THR A 123 24.29 -3.10 -3.64
CA THR A 123 25.04 -2.85 -2.41
C THR A 123 24.06 -2.70 -1.24
N GLU A 124 24.51 -2.97 -0.01
CA GLU A 124 23.77 -2.63 1.20
C GLU A 124 24.10 -1.23 1.75
N GLU A 125 25.02 -0.51 1.11
CA GLU A 125 25.39 0.85 1.50
C GLU A 125 24.22 1.80 1.30
N GLY A 126 23.84 2.51 2.37
CA GLY A 126 22.69 3.41 2.38
C GLY A 126 21.37 2.77 2.82
N TRP A 127 21.33 1.43 2.95
CA TRP A 127 20.14 0.77 3.47
C TRP A 127 19.85 1.16 4.91
N SER A 128 18.61 1.57 5.19
CA SER A 128 18.15 2.13 6.46
C SER A 128 16.77 1.61 6.87
N GLY A 129 16.08 2.29 7.76
CA GLY A 129 14.71 2.00 8.13
C GLY A 129 14.55 0.92 9.19
N PHE A 130 13.32 0.45 9.34
CA PHE A 130 12.93 -0.54 10.33
C PHE A 130 13.75 -1.83 10.22
N HIS A 131 13.86 -2.40 9.03
CA HIS A 131 14.55 -3.67 8.81
C HIS A 131 16.06 -3.58 9.06
N ARG A 132 16.67 -2.40 8.91
CA ARG A 132 18.08 -2.20 9.32
C ARG A 132 18.25 -2.29 10.82
N ILE A 133 17.36 -1.65 11.57
CA ILE A 133 17.35 -1.69 13.04
C ILE A 133 17.04 -3.10 13.54
N GLU A 134 16.05 -3.74 12.92
CA GLU A 134 15.67 -5.12 13.21
C GLU A 134 16.87 -6.07 13.09
N LYS A 135 17.58 -6.03 11.97
CA LYS A 135 18.76 -6.86 11.74
C LYS A 135 19.78 -6.72 12.88
N ILE A 136 20.07 -5.50 13.31
CA ILE A 136 21.01 -5.27 14.43
C ILE A 136 20.46 -5.86 15.72
N MET A 137 19.20 -5.63 16.06
CA MET A 137 18.60 -6.10 17.29
C MET A 137 18.52 -7.63 17.38
N TRP A 138 18.14 -8.30 16.28
CA TRP A 138 17.90 -9.77 16.33
C TRP A 138 19.12 -10.59 15.95
N GLU A 139 19.90 -10.20 14.94
CA GLU A 139 21.08 -10.96 14.54
C GLU A 139 22.32 -10.68 15.41
N GLN A 140 22.53 -9.41 15.80
CA GLN A 140 23.67 -9.01 16.62
C GLN A 140 23.34 -8.97 18.11
N ASN A 141 22.06 -9.12 18.47
CA ASN A 141 21.54 -9.10 19.83
C ASN A 141 21.99 -7.87 20.65
N THR A 142 21.93 -6.69 20.05
CA THR A 142 22.38 -5.42 20.64
C THR A 142 21.55 -4.25 20.13
N THR A 143 21.58 -3.12 20.86
CA THR A 143 21.11 -1.83 20.38
C THR A 143 22.24 -0.95 19.85
N LYS A 144 23.50 -1.32 20.08
CA LYS A 144 24.65 -0.53 19.62
C LYS A 144 24.70 -0.48 18.10
N GLY A 145 24.84 0.73 17.57
CA GLY A 145 24.85 0.96 16.11
C GLY A 145 23.47 1.18 15.50
N THR A 146 22.39 1.18 16.32
CA THR A 146 21.05 1.54 15.86
C THR A 146 20.76 3.04 15.94
N GLU A 147 21.56 3.78 16.70
CA GLU A 147 21.25 5.17 17.11
C GLU A 147 21.03 6.11 15.94
N SER A 148 21.94 6.08 14.94
CA SER A 148 21.84 6.91 13.74
C SER A 148 20.67 6.49 12.85
N TYR A 149 20.41 5.19 12.71
CA TYR A 149 19.28 4.67 11.96
C TYR A 149 17.94 5.03 12.61
N ALA A 150 17.87 5.00 13.93
CA ALA A 150 16.67 5.39 14.65
C ALA A 150 16.38 6.90 14.55
N ASP A 151 17.40 7.75 14.60
CA ASP A 151 17.25 9.19 14.35
C ASP A 151 16.81 9.47 12.91
N GLN A 152 17.40 8.78 11.94
CA GLN A 152 17.01 8.87 10.54
C GLN A 152 15.56 8.42 10.34
N LEU A 153 15.16 7.27 10.87
CA LEU A 153 13.81 6.74 10.76
C LEU A 153 12.76 7.74 11.27
N VAL A 154 13.01 8.38 12.42
CA VAL A 154 12.12 9.44 12.94
C VAL A 154 11.99 10.59 11.94
N ASN A 155 13.08 11.01 11.30
CA ASN A 155 13.05 12.09 10.31
C ASN A 155 12.30 11.66 9.03
N ASP A 156 12.54 10.45 8.55
CA ASP A 156 11.88 9.90 7.35
C ASP A 156 10.36 9.77 7.57
N ILE A 157 9.93 9.35 8.77
CA ILE A 157 8.51 9.33 9.14
C ILE A 157 7.91 10.75 9.20
N LYS A 158 8.66 11.76 9.69
CA LYS A 158 8.22 13.16 9.66
C LYS A 158 8.03 13.67 8.23
N GLU A 159 8.93 13.31 7.32
CA GLU A 159 8.81 13.63 5.90
C GLU A 159 7.57 12.95 5.28
N LEU A 160 7.37 11.66 5.54
CA LEU A 160 6.19 10.93 5.07
C LEU A 160 4.89 11.56 5.59
N LYS A 161 4.84 11.91 6.88
CA LYS A 161 3.69 12.60 7.48
C LYS A 161 3.36 13.90 6.74
N ALA A 162 4.38 14.71 6.43
CA ALA A 162 4.20 15.97 5.71
C ALA A 162 3.67 15.75 4.28
N LYS A 163 4.16 14.71 3.58
CA LYS A 163 3.67 14.33 2.25
C LYS A 163 2.20 13.89 2.29
N ILE A 164 1.83 13.00 3.20
CA ILE A 164 0.45 12.50 3.36
C ILE A 164 -0.53 13.63 3.70
N ALA A 165 -0.11 14.63 4.48
CA ALA A 165 -0.98 15.74 4.85
C ALA A 165 -1.50 16.53 3.63
N THR A 166 -0.67 16.71 2.61
CA THR A 166 -0.99 17.49 1.39
C THR A 166 -1.46 16.64 0.22
N PHE A 167 -1.38 15.33 0.34
CA PHE A 167 -1.65 14.40 -0.75
C PHE A 167 -3.16 14.14 -0.92
N GLU A 168 -3.61 14.00 -2.17
CA GLU A 168 -4.99 13.62 -2.48
C GLU A 168 -5.09 12.10 -2.65
N VAL A 169 -5.84 11.45 -1.78
CA VAL A 169 -6.09 10.01 -1.86
C VAL A 169 -7.26 9.75 -2.81
N THR A 170 -7.04 8.92 -3.81
CA THR A 170 -8.07 8.52 -4.77
C THR A 170 -8.54 7.07 -4.51
N PRO A 171 -9.74 6.68 -4.95
CA PRO A 171 -10.21 5.29 -4.87
C PRO A 171 -9.25 4.31 -5.56
N ASP A 172 -8.70 4.72 -6.71
CA ASP A 172 -7.78 3.91 -7.49
C ASP A 172 -6.51 3.58 -6.70
N MET A 173 -5.94 4.57 -6.04
CA MET A 173 -4.75 4.38 -5.21
C MET A 173 -4.98 3.46 -4.03
N MET A 174 -6.13 3.59 -3.35
CA MET A 174 -6.48 2.69 -2.24
C MET A 174 -6.58 1.24 -2.72
N LEU A 175 -7.22 1.02 -3.87
CA LEU A 175 -7.44 -0.32 -4.42
C LEU A 175 -6.14 -0.90 -4.98
N THR A 176 -5.35 -0.11 -5.71
CA THR A 176 -4.07 -0.55 -6.28
C THR A 176 -3.08 -0.87 -5.17
N GLY A 177 -2.87 0.02 -4.21
CA GLY A 177 -1.97 -0.23 -3.09
C GLY A 177 -2.37 -1.44 -2.26
N ALA A 178 -3.69 -1.67 -2.03
CA ALA A 178 -4.14 -2.87 -1.33
C ALA A 178 -3.92 -4.17 -2.14
N VAL A 179 -3.93 -4.11 -3.47
CA VAL A 179 -3.66 -5.27 -4.34
C VAL A 179 -2.17 -5.55 -4.43
N ASP A 180 -1.34 -4.51 -4.54
CA ASP A 180 0.10 -4.63 -4.67
C ASP A 180 0.72 -5.29 -3.42
N LEU A 181 0.18 -5.00 -2.23
CA LEU A 181 0.59 -5.66 -0.98
C LEU A 181 0.22 -7.15 -0.88
N LEU A 182 -0.62 -7.66 -1.79
CA LEU A 182 -1.04 -9.08 -1.81
C LEU A 182 -0.23 -9.93 -2.81
N ASN A 183 0.62 -9.32 -3.62
CA ASN A 183 1.42 -9.97 -4.65
C ASN A 183 2.87 -10.14 -4.21
#